data_b0dbb1ac41c66b3a55d0b15294ff2804
#
_entry.id   b0dbb1ac41c66b3a55d0b15294ff2804
#
_cell.length_a   1.000
_cell.length_b   1.000
_cell.length_c   1.000
_cell.angle_alpha   90.00
_cell.angle_beta   90.00
_cell.angle_gamma   90.00
#
_symmetry.space_group_name_H-M   'P 1'
#
loop_
_entity.id
_entity.type
_entity.pdbx_description
1 polymer ?
#
loop_
_entity_poly.entity_id
_entity_poly.type
_entity_poly.pdbx_seq_one_letter_code
_entity_poly.pdbx_strand_id
1 'polypeptide(L)'
;MKKLIFTLAFSAMSSTVLLGQDVVSSSGSGGFGNKTNEIKLNFVNLIILGSFEVGYEKFLGDDYSLDLQVHINDRFGYNSQNDDKNYKTNAVQAAMNFYFGDNPNGRFFLYPLFKVRFGEFEEMKDGDMVTTNMNAFIFGAGGGYKWEFSESFAFGPYASIARGFSDEVSDRFSSVEVNAGFSLGYRF
;
A
#
# COMPACT_ATOMS: atom_id res chain seq x y z
N MET A 1 10.37 -12.63 20.47
CA MET A 1 9.13 -12.47 19.71
C MET A 1 9.30 -11.69 18.40
N LYS A 2 10.10 -10.59 18.33
CA LYS A 2 10.32 -9.80 17.09
C LYS A 2 10.92 -10.59 15.91
N LYS A 3 11.78 -11.59 16.17
CA LYS A 3 12.40 -12.44 15.12
C LYS A 3 11.43 -13.46 14.49
N LEU A 4 10.39 -13.88 15.22
CA LEU A 4 9.43 -14.90 14.76
C LEU A 4 8.45 -14.32 13.71
N ILE A 5 8.06 -13.06 13.89
CA ILE A 5 7.13 -12.38 12.97
C ILE A 5 7.79 -12.15 11.61
N PHE A 6 9.07 -11.80 11.59
CA PHE A 6 9.80 -11.57 10.34
C PHE A 6 9.99 -12.87 9.54
N THR A 7 10.22 -13.99 10.24
CA THR A 7 10.37 -15.32 9.61
C THR A 7 9.03 -15.80 9.02
N LEU A 8 7.90 -15.52 9.68
CA LEU A 8 6.58 -15.91 9.17
C LEU A 8 6.18 -15.11 7.91
N ALA A 9 6.48 -13.81 7.88
CA ALA A 9 6.20 -12.97 6.71
C ALA A 9 7.04 -13.39 5.49
N PHE A 10 8.31 -13.77 5.70
CA PHE A 10 9.17 -14.24 4.62
C PHE A 10 8.80 -15.64 4.14
N SER A 11 8.34 -16.53 5.03
CA SER A 11 7.88 -17.88 4.69
C SER A 11 6.55 -17.84 3.89
N ALA A 12 5.67 -16.87 4.16
CA ALA A 12 4.44 -16.70 3.41
C ALA A 12 4.70 -16.19 1.97
N MET A 13 5.73 -15.35 1.77
CA MET A 13 6.13 -14.90 0.43
C MET A 13 6.73 -16.01 -0.42
N SER A 14 7.46 -16.95 0.17
CA SER A 14 8.11 -18.03 -0.60
C SER A 14 7.14 -19.12 -1.06
N SER A 15 6.00 -19.30 -0.40
CA SER A 15 5.00 -20.31 -0.79
C SER A 15 4.08 -19.84 -1.93
N THR A 16 3.96 -18.54 -2.18
CA THR A 16 3.11 -18.01 -3.27
C THR A 16 3.80 -18.05 -4.65
N VAL A 17 5.13 -18.16 -4.70
CA VAL A 17 5.87 -18.26 -5.97
C VAL A 17 5.68 -19.62 -6.65
N LEU A 18 5.30 -20.65 -5.91
CA LEU A 18 5.13 -22.02 -6.45
C LEU A 18 3.74 -22.35 -7.00
N LEU A 19 2.73 -21.49 -6.81
CA LEU A 19 1.37 -21.71 -7.30
C LEU A 19 1.05 -20.99 -8.62
N GLY A 20 2.03 -20.36 -9.24
CA GLY A 20 1.87 -19.52 -10.44
C GLY A 20 2.06 -20.24 -11.78
N GLN A 21 1.95 -21.54 -11.88
CA GLN A 21 2.14 -22.28 -13.13
C GLN A 21 0.89 -23.03 -13.63
N ASP A 22 -0.30 -22.46 -13.49
CA ASP A 22 -1.43 -22.93 -14.29
C ASP A 22 -1.81 -21.87 -15.32
N VAL A 23 -1.38 -22.11 -16.54
CA VAL A 23 -1.74 -21.33 -17.72
C VAL A 23 -3.20 -21.61 -18.04
N VAL A 24 -4.09 -20.76 -17.61
CA VAL A 24 -5.41 -20.67 -18.19
C VAL A 24 -5.34 -19.68 -19.34
N SER A 25 -5.26 -20.21 -20.54
CA SER A 25 -5.43 -19.43 -21.77
C SER A 25 -6.89 -18.99 -21.88
N SER A 26 -7.22 -17.78 -21.45
CA SER A 26 -8.45 -17.13 -21.84
C SER A 26 -8.15 -16.08 -22.91
N SER A 27 -8.61 -16.35 -24.10
CA SER A 27 -8.66 -15.40 -25.21
C SER A 27 -9.76 -14.37 -24.96
N GLY A 28 -9.41 -13.30 -24.23
CA GLY A 28 -10.28 -12.14 -24.02
C GLY A 28 -9.46 -10.88 -24.27
N SER A 29 -9.75 -10.20 -25.36
CA SER A 29 -9.14 -8.92 -25.72
C SER A 29 -9.68 -7.82 -24.82
N GLY A 30 -8.89 -7.40 -23.83
CA GLY A 30 -9.25 -6.26 -22.98
C GLY A 30 -8.62 -6.24 -21.60
N GLY A 31 -7.73 -7.16 -21.31
CA GLY A 31 -7.04 -7.24 -20.02
C GLY A 31 -5.57 -6.81 -20.10
N PHE A 32 -4.89 -6.86 -18.99
CA PHE A 32 -3.49 -6.51 -18.78
C PHE A 32 -2.45 -7.36 -19.55
N GLY A 33 -2.81 -7.94 -20.69
CA GLY A 33 -1.99 -8.88 -21.44
C GLY A 33 -1.80 -10.20 -20.68
N ASN A 34 -0.78 -10.98 -21.06
CA ASN A 34 -0.46 -12.25 -20.39
C ASN A 34 0.27 -12.09 -19.04
N LYS A 35 0.56 -10.87 -18.62
CA LYS A 35 1.32 -10.57 -17.40
C LYS A 35 0.37 -10.38 -16.23
N THR A 36 0.45 -11.27 -15.28
CA THR A 36 -0.47 -11.33 -14.14
C THR A 36 0.12 -10.83 -12.82
N ASN A 37 1.35 -10.34 -12.83
CA ASN A 37 2.05 -9.88 -11.65
C ASN A 37 2.61 -8.47 -11.88
N GLU A 38 2.57 -7.63 -10.86
CA GLU A 38 3.12 -6.27 -10.91
C GLU A 38 3.81 -5.94 -9.58
N ILE A 39 5.04 -5.44 -9.65
CA ILE A 39 5.69 -4.79 -8.51
C ILE A 39 5.48 -3.30 -8.66
N LYS A 40 5.06 -2.64 -7.57
CA LYS A 40 4.74 -1.21 -7.53
C LYS A 40 5.62 -0.47 -6.55
N LEU A 41 5.97 0.76 -6.91
CA LEU A 41 6.63 1.72 -6.04
C LEU A 41 5.83 3.02 -6.03
N ASN A 42 5.51 3.52 -4.83
CA ASN A 42 4.96 4.84 -4.66
C ASN A 42 6.09 5.85 -4.44
N PHE A 43 6.39 6.63 -5.47
CA PHE A 43 7.53 7.55 -5.43
C PHE A 43 7.18 8.94 -4.87
N VAL A 44 5.91 9.36 -4.89
CA VAL A 44 5.51 10.68 -4.38
C VAL A 44 5.63 10.71 -2.87
N ASN A 45 5.15 9.69 -2.18
CA ASN A 45 5.27 9.59 -0.72
C ASN A 45 6.73 9.45 -0.28
N LEU A 46 7.56 8.82 -1.09
CA LEU A 46 9.00 8.76 -0.84
C LEU A 46 9.63 10.16 -0.88
N ILE A 47 9.30 10.97 -1.88
CA ILE A 47 9.90 12.31 -2.06
C ILE A 47 9.36 13.32 -1.04
N ILE A 48 8.04 13.32 -0.82
CA ILE A 48 7.38 14.35 0.01
C ILE A 48 7.43 13.99 1.49
N LEU A 49 7.20 12.74 1.84
CA LEU A 49 7.05 12.29 3.21
C LEU A 49 8.26 11.49 3.72
N GLY A 50 9.15 11.03 2.85
CA GLY A 50 10.18 10.06 3.20
C GLY A 50 9.60 8.70 3.60
N SER A 51 8.38 8.39 3.18
CA SER A 51 7.71 7.10 3.35
C SER A 51 8.00 6.23 2.14
N PHE A 52 8.59 5.07 2.37
CA PHE A 52 8.88 4.12 1.30
C PHE A 52 7.75 3.07 1.24
N GLU A 53 7.04 3.04 0.13
CA GLU A 53 5.90 2.17 -0.09
C GLU A 53 6.16 1.30 -1.32
N VAL A 54 6.28 -0.01 -1.10
CA VAL A 54 6.44 -1.00 -2.15
C VAL A 54 5.28 -1.99 -2.11
N GLY A 55 4.75 -2.35 -3.28
CA GLY A 55 3.62 -3.25 -3.41
C GLY A 55 3.87 -4.37 -4.40
N TYR A 56 3.15 -5.45 -4.21
CA TYR A 56 3.01 -6.54 -5.16
C TYR A 56 1.52 -6.73 -5.46
N GLU A 57 1.17 -6.66 -6.73
CA GLU A 57 -0.19 -6.84 -7.22
C GLU A 57 -0.28 -8.10 -8.08
N LYS A 58 -1.22 -8.97 -7.73
CA LYS A 58 -1.56 -10.17 -8.48
C LYS A 58 -2.89 -9.97 -9.17
N PHE A 59 -2.91 -9.94 -10.49
CA PHE A 59 -4.14 -9.94 -11.27
C PHE A 59 -4.76 -11.34 -11.25
N LEU A 60 -5.99 -11.42 -10.76
CA LEU A 60 -6.74 -12.66 -10.62
C LEU A 60 -7.75 -12.84 -11.76
N GLY A 61 -7.99 -11.78 -12.51
CA GLY A 61 -8.87 -11.71 -13.68
C GLY A 61 -8.67 -10.38 -14.39
N ASP A 62 -9.48 -10.15 -15.41
CA ASP A 62 -9.37 -8.93 -16.22
C ASP A 62 -9.76 -7.67 -15.44
N ASP A 63 -10.66 -7.79 -14.46
CA ASP A 63 -11.25 -6.66 -13.77
C ASP A 63 -10.94 -6.59 -12.28
N TYR A 64 -10.13 -7.49 -11.73
CA TYR A 64 -9.80 -7.46 -10.30
C TYR A 64 -8.42 -8.04 -10.00
N SER A 65 -7.81 -7.53 -8.95
CA SER A 65 -6.49 -7.95 -8.46
C SER A 65 -6.40 -7.91 -6.94
N LEU A 66 -5.48 -8.69 -6.40
CA LEU A 66 -5.05 -8.61 -5.01
C LEU A 66 -3.75 -7.81 -4.94
N ASP A 67 -3.71 -6.83 -4.06
CA ASP A 67 -2.58 -5.92 -3.85
C ASP A 67 -2.10 -6.02 -2.40
N LEU A 68 -0.81 -6.33 -2.23
CA LEU A 68 -0.13 -6.38 -0.94
C LEU A 68 0.97 -5.35 -0.92
N GLN A 69 1.00 -4.49 0.10
CA GLN A 69 1.96 -3.41 0.22
C GLN A 69 2.67 -3.42 1.57
N VAL A 70 3.92 -3.01 1.56
CA VAL A 70 4.73 -2.75 2.75
C VAL A 70 5.10 -1.27 2.74
N HIS A 71 4.83 -0.62 3.85
CA HIS A 71 5.17 0.78 4.09
C HIS A 71 6.26 0.85 5.15
N ILE A 72 7.37 1.47 4.83
CA ILE A 72 8.47 1.75 5.75
C ILE A 72 8.44 3.23 6.05
N ASN A 73 8.49 3.59 7.32
CA ASN A 73 8.27 4.95 7.79
C ASN A 73 6.89 5.46 7.35
N ASP A 74 5.84 4.66 7.64
CA ASP A 74 4.44 4.99 7.33
C ASP A 74 4.00 6.20 8.17
N ARG A 75 4.02 7.37 7.54
CA ARG A 75 3.67 8.61 8.21
C ARG A 75 2.17 8.82 8.20
N PHE A 76 1.69 9.14 9.38
CA PHE A 76 0.30 9.45 9.60
C PHE A 76 0.03 10.93 9.38
N GLY A 77 -0.70 11.23 8.30
CA GLY A 77 -1.03 12.60 7.92
C GLY A 77 0.18 13.39 7.41
N TYR A 78 -0.07 14.56 6.87
CA TYR A 78 0.94 15.48 6.34
C TYR A 78 1.63 16.31 7.44
N ASN A 79 1.80 15.75 8.64
CA ASN A 79 2.56 16.41 9.68
C ASN A 79 4.04 16.42 9.31
N SER A 80 4.58 17.61 9.10
CA SER A 80 6.00 17.77 8.82
C SER A 80 6.85 17.19 9.95
N GLN A 81 7.87 16.43 9.59
CA GLN A 81 8.91 16.03 10.52
C GLN A 81 9.74 17.28 10.85
N ASN A 82 9.75 17.67 12.12
CA ASN A 82 10.68 18.66 12.66
C ASN A 82 11.74 17.92 13.48
N ASP A 83 12.83 18.58 13.84
CA ASP A 83 13.92 17.99 14.65
C ASP A 83 13.43 17.37 15.98
N ASP A 84 12.26 17.79 16.46
CA ASP A 84 11.64 17.34 17.70
C ASP A 84 10.58 16.22 17.50
N LYS A 85 10.35 15.73 16.27
CA LYS A 85 9.31 14.75 15.97
C LYS A 85 9.85 13.64 15.06
N ASN A 86 9.73 12.40 15.50
CA ASN A 86 10.25 11.26 14.79
C ASN A 86 9.21 10.14 14.67
N TYR A 87 8.90 9.74 13.44
CA TYR A 87 8.05 8.60 13.15
C TYR A 87 8.91 7.35 12.92
N LYS A 88 8.70 6.32 13.75
CA LYS A 88 9.31 4.99 13.61
C LYS A 88 8.22 3.95 13.34
N THR A 89 7.40 4.22 12.34
CA THR A 89 6.21 3.44 12.02
C THR A 89 6.39 2.67 10.73
N ASN A 90 5.91 1.43 10.73
CA ASN A 90 5.82 0.61 9.53
C ASN A 90 4.41 0.06 9.40
N ALA A 91 4.01 -0.31 8.18
CA ALA A 91 2.71 -0.91 7.98
C ALA A 91 2.74 -1.98 6.89
N VAL A 92 1.76 -2.88 6.97
CA VAL A 92 1.44 -3.83 5.91
C VAL A 92 -0.02 -3.59 5.52
N GLN A 93 -0.27 -3.50 4.22
CA GLN A 93 -1.59 -3.26 3.67
C GLN A 93 -1.96 -4.36 2.68
N ALA A 94 -3.21 -4.79 2.73
CA ALA A 94 -3.85 -5.60 1.71
C ALA A 94 -5.03 -4.83 1.12
N ALA A 95 -5.18 -4.89 -0.21
CA ALA A 95 -6.29 -4.29 -0.91
C ALA A 95 -6.76 -5.18 -2.04
N MET A 96 -8.01 -5.06 -2.43
CA MET A 96 -8.56 -5.72 -3.60
C MET A 96 -9.00 -4.65 -4.60
N ASN A 97 -8.28 -4.56 -5.71
CA ASN A 97 -8.58 -3.58 -6.75
C ASN A 97 -9.65 -4.13 -7.70
N PHE A 98 -10.62 -3.31 -7.99
CA PHE A 98 -11.66 -3.54 -9.00
C PHE A 98 -11.47 -2.51 -10.11
N TYR A 99 -11.24 -2.97 -11.31
CA TYR A 99 -10.96 -2.15 -12.48
C TYR A 99 -12.21 -1.96 -13.32
N PHE A 100 -12.36 -0.75 -13.86
CA PHE A 100 -13.54 -0.35 -14.64
C PHE A 100 -13.12 0.28 -15.95
N GLY A 101 -13.89 0.01 -17.00
CA GLY A 101 -13.70 0.52 -18.36
C GLY A 101 -12.81 -0.39 -19.21
N ASP A 102 -13.02 -0.28 -20.53
CA ASP A 102 -12.38 -1.13 -21.55
C ASP A 102 -11.27 -0.37 -22.32
N ASN A 103 -10.76 0.73 -21.76
CA ASN A 103 -9.72 1.50 -22.43
C ASN A 103 -8.37 0.78 -22.31
N PRO A 104 -7.76 0.40 -23.45
CA PRO A 104 -6.49 -0.33 -23.47
C PRO A 104 -5.32 0.48 -22.94
N ASN A 105 -5.44 1.81 -22.87
CA ASN A 105 -4.36 2.70 -22.40
C ASN A 105 -4.46 3.03 -20.91
N GLY A 106 -5.47 2.51 -20.22
CA GLY A 106 -5.60 2.70 -18.78
C GLY A 106 -7.03 2.57 -18.30
N ARG A 107 -7.17 2.24 -17.01
CA ARG A 107 -8.46 1.99 -16.37
C ARG A 107 -8.56 2.67 -15.02
N PHE A 108 -9.77 3.08 -14.69
CA PHE A 108 -10.13 3.51 -13.35
C PHE A 108 -10.23 2.28 -12.44
N PHE A 109 -9.85 2.43 -11.19
CA PHE A 109 -10.01 1.36 -10.18
C PHE A 109 -10.49 1.90 -8.85
N LEU A 110 -11.23 1.07 -8.12
CA LEU A 110 -11.63 1.28 -6.74
C LEU A 110 -11.14 0.10 -5.90
N TYR A 111 -10.85 0.35 -4.62
CA TYR A 111 -10.40 -0.71 -3.73
C TYR A 111 -10.82 -0.48 -2.28
N PRO A 112 -11.36 -1.49 -1.59
CA PRO A 112 -11.31 -1.59 -0.14
C PRO A 112 -9.87 -1.94 0.30
N LEU A 113 -9.46 -1.42 1.44
CA LEU A 113 -8.15 -1.70 2.01
C LEU A 113 -8.24 -2.08 3.48
N PHE A 114 -7.31 -2.93 3.89
CA PHE A 114 -7.01 -3.25 5.26
C PHE A 114 -5.51 -3.04 5.49
N LYS A 115 -5.17 -2.24 6.51
CA LYS A 115 -3.78 -1.93 6.86
C LYS A 115 -3.54 -2.19 8.35
N VAL A 116 -2.41 -2.75 8.68
CA VAL A 116 -1.92 -2.89 10.06
C VAL A 116 -0.66 -2.05 10.18
N ARG A 117 -0.72 -1.05 11.05
CA ARG A 117 0.43 -0.23 11.41
C ARG A 117 1.02 -0.70 12.72
N PHE A 118 2.34 -0.60 12.84
CA PHE A 118 3.10 -0.89 14.06
C PHE A 118 4.29 0.04 14.16
N GLY A 119 4.64 0.39 15.40
CA GLY A 119 5.75 1.29 15.71
C GLY A 119 5.36 2.39 16.67
N GLU A 120 6.17 3.42 16.72
CA GLU A 120 6.10 4.48 17.72
C GLU A 120 6.28 5.84 17.07
N PHE A 121 5.66 6.85 17.65
CA PHE A 121 5.89 8.25 17.37
C PHE A 121 6.52 8.89 18.60
N GLU A 122 7.66 9.54 18.41
CA GLU A 122 8.40 10.24 19.45
C GLU A 122 8.32 11.75 19.19
N GLU A 123 8.05 12.53 20.21
CA GLU A 123 8.16 13.99 20.16
C GLU A 123 8.74 14.56 21.45
N MET A 124 9.48 15.66 21.33
CA MET A 124 9.95 16.44 22.47
C MET A 124 8.85 17.41 22.91
N LYS A 125 8.36 17.27 24.14
CA LYS A 125 7.35 18.16 24.71
C LYS A 125 7.79 18.65 26.09
N ASP A 126 7.88 19.97 26.25
CA ASP A 126 8.29 20.59 27.49
C ASP A 126 9.67 20.14 28.04
N GLY A 127 10.55 19.67 27.15
CA GLY A 127 11.89 19.16 27.49
C GLY A 127 11.96 17.65 27.76
N ASP A 128 10.82 16.96 27.76
CA ASP A 128 10.73 15.50 27.91
C ASP A 128 10.39 14.81 26.61
N MET A 129 10.96 13.61 26.40
CA MET A 129 10.63 12.77 25.26
C MET A 129 9.32 12.03 25.54
N VAL A 130 8.29 12.33 24.77
CA VAL A 130 6.98 11.65 24.82
C VAL A 130 6.85 10.67 23.67
N THR A 131 6.63 9.40 24.00
CA THR A 131 6.44 8.32 23.02
C THR A 131 4.97 7.92 22.97
N THR A 132 4.42 7.80 21.75
CA THR A 132 3.07 7.30 21.51
C THR A 132 3.16 6.02 20.70
N ASN A 133 2.49 4.98 21.17
CA ASN A 133 2.35 3.74 20.42
C ASN A 133 1.40 3.95 19.23
N MET A 134 1.88 3.65 18.03
CA MET A 134 1.16 3.87 16.78
C MET A 134 0.52 2.59 16.22
N ASN A 135 0.47 1.50 17.00
CA ASN A 135 -0.16 0.27 16.58
C ASN A 135 -1.66 0.48 16.31
N ALA A 136 -2.11 0.16 15.11
CA ALA A 136 -3.49 0.35 14.71
C ALA A 136 -3.91 -0.65 13.64
N PHE A 137 -5.18 -1.07 13.71
CA PHE A 137 -5.88 -1.66 12.58
C PHE A 137 -6.58 -0.55 11.81
N ILE A 138 -6.50 -0.57 10.50
CA ILE A 138 -6.96 0.52 9.64
C ILE A 138 -7.76 -0.09 8.51
N PHE A 139 -8.98 0.41 8.32
CA PHE A 139 -9.86 0.01 7.22
C PHE A 139 -10.25 1.24 6.42
N GLY A 140 -10.33 1.06 5.12
CA GLY A 140 -10.71 2.17 4.25
C GLY A 140 -11.06 1.74 2.85
N ALA A 141 -11.17 2.74 2.00
CA ALA A 141 -11.36 2.56 0.58
C ALA A 141 -10.60 3.63 -0.18
N GLY A 142 -10.26 3.31 -1.40
CA GLY A 142 -9.58 4.23 -2.28
C GLY A 142 -9.95 4.00 -3.73
N GLY A 143 -9.36 4.81 -4.59
CA GLY A 143 -9.48 4.68 -6.02
C GLY A 143 -8.35 5.41 -6.71
N GLY A 144 -8.25 5.15 -8.00
CA GLY A 144 -7.22 5.76 -8.81
C GLY A 144 -7.45 5.50 -10.29
N TYR A 145 -6.48 5.93 -11.06
CA TYR A 145 -6.43 5.64 -12.47
C TYR A 145 -5.05 5.04 -12.79
N LYS A 146 -5.03 3.92 -13.51
CA LYS A 146 -3.80 3.24 -13.90
C LYS A 146 -3.65 3.33 -15.42
N TRP A 147 -2.67 4.13 -15.88
CA TRP A 147 -2.26 4.16 -17.29
C TRP A 147 -1.29 3.03 -17.60
N GLU A 148 -1.50 2.41 -18.74
CA GLU A 148 -0.63 1.37 -19.29
C GLU A 148 0.12 1.96 -20.49
N PHE A 149 1.38 2.33 -20.30
CA PHE A 149 2.16 2.94 -21.39
C PHE A 149 3.07 1.92 -22.10
N SER A 150 3.13 0.69 -21.61
CA SER A 150 3.71 -0.45 -22.30
C SER A 150 3.17 -1.74 -21.69
N GLU A 151 3.45 -2.89 -22.32
CA GLU A 151 3.09 -4.20 -21.77
C GLU A 151 3.69 -4.49 -20.39
N SER A 152 4.77 -3.79 -20.03
CA SER A 152 5.49 -4.04 -18.78
C SER A 152 5.37 -2.92 -17.77
N PHE A 153 4.94 -1.73 -18.17
CA PHE A 153 4.93 -0.58 -17.27
C PHE A 153 3.56 0.06 -17.19
N ALA A 154 3.16 0.31 -15.96
CA ALA A 154 1.97 1.06 -15.63
C ALA A 154 2.29 2.16 -14.62
N PHE A 155 1.56 3.25 -14.65
CA PHE A 155 1.66 4.30 -13.64
C PHE A 155 0.30 4.97 -13.44
N GLY A 156 0.14 5.66 -12.32
CA GLY A 156 -1.06 6.44 -12.12
C GLY A 156 -1.24 6.98 -10.72
N PRO A 157 -2.11 7.99 -10.59
CA PRO A 157 -2.51 8.53 -9.31
C PRO A 157 -3.45 7.59 -8.59
N TYR A 158 -3.39 7.65 -7.26
CA TYR A 158 -4.38 7.04 -6.38
C TYR A 158 -4.64 7.94 -5.17
N ALA A 159 -5.79 7.76 -4.56
CA ALA A 159 -6.12 8.34 -3.28
C ALA A 159 -6.97 7.37 -2.45
N SER A 160 -6.86 7.44 -1.15
CA SER A 160 -7.65 6.64 -0.22
C SER A 160 -8.03 7.45 1.01
N ILE A 161 -9.13 7.03 1.62
CA ILE A 161 -9.56 7.47 2.93
C ILE A 161 -9.77 6.22 3.78
N ALA A 162 -9.25 6.24 5.00
CA ALA A 162 -9.30 5.10 5.89
C ALA A 162 -9.54 5.56 7.33
N ARG A 163 -10.03 4.66 8.17
CA ARG A 163 -10.20 4.88 9.60
C ARG A 163 -9.32 3.92 10.38
N GLY A 164 -8.53 4.48 11.28
CA GLY A 164 -7.72 3.75 12.25
C GLY A 164 -8.52 3.42 13.52
N PHE A 165 -8.25 2.25 14.07
CA PHE A 165 -8.83 1.74 15.31
C PHE A 165 -7.70 1.52 16.31
N SER A 166 -7.45 2.54 17.12
CA SER A 166 -6.50 2.54 18.22
C SER A 166 -6.86 3.70 19.14
N ASP A 167 -7.03 3.42 20.41
CA ASP A 167 -7.38 4.44 21.41
C ASP A 167 -6.22 5.44 21.56
N GLU A 168 -4.98 4.97 21.70
CA GLU A 168 -3.80 5.82 21.83
C GLU A 168 -3.58 6.76 20.64
N VAL A 169 -3.86 6.27 19.42
CA VAL A 169 -3.74 7.09 18.21
C VAL A 169 -4.88 8.10 18.13
N SER A 170 -6.11 7.70 18.44
CA SER A 170 -7.28 8.59 18.35
C SER A 170 -7.30 9.69 19.40
N ASP A 171 -6.64 9.50 20.54
CA ASP A 171 -6.51 10.52 21.59
C ASP A 171 -5.56 11.65 21.21
N ARG A 172 -4.61 11.41 20.31
CA ARG A 172 -3.58 12.40 19.91
C ARG A 172 -3.68 12.82 18.45
N PHE A 173 -4.21 11.98 17.59
CA PHE A 173 -4.28 12.17 16.15
C PHE A 173 -5.72 11.95 15.65
N SER A 174 -5.97 12.34 14.41
CA SER A 174 -7.23 11.98 13.76
C SER A 174 -7.31 10.46 13.59
N SER A 175 -8.47 9.88 13.87
CA SER A 175 -8.76 8.49 13.51
C SER A 175 -8.97 8.29 12.00
N VAL A 176 -9.08 9.38 11.24
CA VAL A 176 -9.26 9.34 9.77
C VAL A 176 -7.93 9.68 9.10
N GLU A 177 -7.51 8.82 8.22
CA GLU A 177 -6.30 8.95 7.40
C GLU A 177 -6.68 9.20 5.94
N VAL A 178 -6.02 10.14 5.31
CA VAL A 178 -6.07 10.34 3.86
C VAL A 178 -4.68 10.07 3.32
N ASN A 179 -4.60 9.23 2.29
CA ASN A 179 -3.37 8.97 1.57
C ASN A 179 -3.60 9.21 0.09
N ALA A 180 -2.63 9.82 -0.59
CA ALA A 180 -2.66 10.05 -2.03
C ALA A 180 -1.23 9.98 -2.58
N GLY A 181 -1.11 9.49 -3.79
CA GLY A 181 0.21 9.35 -4.40
C GLY A 181 0.15 8.99 -5.88
N PHE A 182 1.35 8.69 -6.40
CA PHE A 182 1.54 8.13 -7.72
C PHE A 182 2.32 6.83 -7.61
N SER A 183 1.79 5.78 -8.19
CA SER A 183 2.46 4.48 -8.28
C SER A 183 3.09 4.31 -9.66
N LEU A 184 4.28 3.71 -9.67
CA LEU A 184 4.93 3.17 -10.87
C LEU A 184 5.00 1.65 -10.70
N GLY A 185 4.46 0.91 -11.66
CA GLY A 185 4.40 -0.55 -11.66
C GLY A 185 5.21 -1.17 -12.79
N TYR A 186 5.87 -2.28 -12.49
CA TYR A 186 6.50 -3.15 -13.47
C TYR A 186 5.81 -4.52 -13.47
N ARG A 187 5.31 -4.92 -14.63
CA ARG A 187 4.57 -6.17 -14.85
C ARG A 187 5.44 -7.27 -15.46
N PHE A 188 5.19 -8.50 -15.02
CA PHE A 188 5.92 -9.68 -15.48
C PHE A 188 5.04 -10.95 -15.40
#